data_375047646efe7cb8b17005bf7e46a58d
#
_entry.id   375047646efe7cb8b17005bf7e46a58d
#
_cell.length_a   1.000
_cell.length_b   1.000
_cell.length_c   1.000
_cell.angle_alpha   90.00
_cell.angle_beta   90.00
_cell.angle_gamma   90.00
#
_symmetry.space_group_name_H-M   'P 1'
#
loop_
_entity.id
_entity.type
_entity.pdbx_description
1 polymer ?
#
loop_
_entity_poly.entity_id
_entity_poly.type
_entity_poly.pdbx_seq_one_letter_code
_entity_poly.pdbx_strand_id
1 'polypeptide(L)'
;MYLPIFRGRQYELLALEEEVQQNLFCDISGGNQRIIPIVEPVNLTTRLTKTIESFIKQKSQIGIIFNPKSELASFDQDELFTFISAIENIHDYVIPVLYMTSDYDKTFLRLSDIGYSKADCIALCLEQPQIPILQEFYGNEPGSFRFVLVGESREFTRAIPREFGPKVICVD
;
A
#
# COMPACT_ATOMS: atom_id res chain seq x y z
N MET A 1 1.17 7.79 -13.30
CA MET A 1 1.57 6.84 -12.24
C MET A 1 0.63 5.65 -12.27
N TYR A 2 1.13 4.45 -12.22
CA TYR A 2 0.38 3.20 -12.21
C TYR A 2 0.63 2.44 -10.91
N LEU A 3 -0.42 1.90 -10.30
CA LEU A 3 -0.41 1.28 -8.97
C LEU A 3 -1.01 -0.14 -9.05
N PRO A 4 -0.30 -1.12 -9.62
CA PRO A 4 -0.78 -2.49 -9.73
C PRO A 4 -0.76 -3.20 -8.38
N ILE A 5 -1.78 -4.03 -8.11
CA ILE A 5 -1.88 -4.82 -6.89
C ILE A 5 -1.48 -6.27 -7.19
N PHE A 6 -0.52 -6.78 -6.43
CA PHE A 6 -0.02 -8.15 -6.50
C PHE A 6 -0.38 -8.89 -5.22
N ARG A 7 -0.74 -10.15 -5.34
CA ARG A 7 -0.80 -11.04 -4.19
C ARG A 7 0.61 -11.51 -3.89
N GLY A 8 1.15 -11.28 -2.71
CA GLY A 8 2.54 -11.58 -2.35
C GLY A 8 2.94 -13.06 -2.45
N ARG A 9 2.64 -13.69 -3.59
CA ARG A 9 3.02 -15.06 -3.90
C ARG A 9 4.47 -15.12 -4.35
N GLN A 10 5.12 -16.25 -4.14
CA GLN A 10 6.55 -16.42 -4.38
C GLN A 10 7.01 -15.96 -5.77
N TYR A 11 6.28 -16.32 -6.83
CA TYR A 11 6.66 -15.96 -8.21
C TYR A 11 6.44 -14.48 -8.53
N GLU A 12 5.39 -13.87 -7.98
CA GLU A 12 5.13 -12.44 -8.14
C GLU A 12 6.22 -11.62 -7.44
N LEU A 13 6.59 -12.00 -6.20
CA LEU A 13 7.66 -11.36 -5.46
C LEU A 13 9.02 -11.49 -6.15
N LEU A 14 9.29 -12.66 -6.76
CA LEU A 14 10.52 -12.87 -7.53
C LEU A 14 10.55 -11.96 -8.76
N ALA A 15 9.46 -11.87 -9.50
CA ALA A 15 9.36 -10.99 -10.66
C ALA A 15 9.57 -9.51 -10.26
N LEU A 16 8.93 -9.06 -9.18
CA LEU A 16 9.11 -7.68 -8.67
C LEU A 16 10.56 -7.41 -8.25
N GLU A 17 11.24 -8.38 -7.64
CA GLU A 17 12.65 -8.26 -7.26
C GLU A 17 13.56 -8.13 -8.51
N GLU A 18 13.31 -8.91 -9.55
CA GLU A 18 14.05 -8.83 -10.81
C GLU A 18 13.79 -7.52 -11.55
N GLU A 19 12.52 -7.10 -11.65
CA GLU A 19 12.13 -5.87 -12.35
C GLU A 19 12.68 -4.61 -11.67
N VAL A 20 12.67 -4.53 -10.34
CA VAL A 20 13.25 -3.38 -9.64
C VAL A 20 14.75 -3.31 -9.81
N GLN A 21 15.45 -4.46 -9.83
CA GLN A 21 16.89 -4.51 -10.10
C GLN A 21 17.25 -4.03 -11.51
N GLN A 22 16.34 -4.21 -12.49
CA GLN A 22 16.49 -3.74 -13.86
C GLN A 22 15.98 -2.30 -14.07
N ASN A 23 15.50 -1.64 -13.01
CA ASN A 23 14.99 -0.27 -13.04
C ASN A 23 13.73 -0.08 -13.91
N LEU A 24 12.93 -1.13 -14.11
CA LEU A 24 11.78 -1.12 -15.00
C LEU A 24 10.59 -0.29 -14.48
N PHE A 25 10.59 0.05 -13.19
CA PHE A 25 9.54 0.87 -12.58
C PHE A 25 9.73 2.38 -12.79
N CYS A 26 10.89 2.80 -13.25
CA CYS A 26 11.22 4.19 -13.51
C CYS A 26 11.02 4.57 -14.98
N ASP A 27 11.00 5.88 -15.27
CA ASP A 27 11.04 6.36 -16.65
C ASP A 27 12.40 6.08 -17.29
N ILE A 28 12.45 6.21 -18.62
CA ILE A 28 13.66 5.92 -19.43
C ILE A 28 14.87 6.79 -18.99
N SER A 29 14.62 7.94 -18.40
CA SER A 29 15.64 8.82 -17.84
C SER A 29 16.13 8.42 -16.46
N GLY A 30 15.49 7.41 -15.83
CA GLY A 30 15.82 6.91 -14.50
C GLY A 30 15.47 7.87 -13.36
N GLY A 31 14.73 8.96 -13.63
CA GLY A 31 14.50 10.03 -12.65
C GLY A 31 13.21 9.92 -11.85
N ASN A 32 12.15 9.36 -12.42
CA ASN A 32 10.85 9.29 -11.76
C ASN A 32 10.27 7.88 -11.82
N GLN A 33 9.86 7.37 -10.67
CA GLN A 33 9.14 6.12 -10.60
C GLN A 33 7.72 6.31 -11.15
N ARG A 34 7.37 5.53 -12.19
CA ARG A 34 6.04 5.57 -12.83
C ARG A 34 5.11 4.47 -12.35
N ILE A 35 5.68 3.38 -11.89
CA ILE A 35 4.95 2.22 -11.39
C ILE A 35 5.32 2.02 -9.93
N ILE A 36 4.35 2.04 -9.05
CA ILE A 36 4.52 1.67 -7.64
C ILE A 36 3.71 0.39 -7.43
N PRO A 37 4.35 -0.78 -7.41
CA PRO A 37 3.65 -2.02 -7.14
C PRO A 37 3.14 -2.05 -5.71
N ILE A 38 1.91 -2.51 -5.53
CA ILE A 38 1.30 -2.74 -4.22
C ILE A 38 1.27 -4.25 -3.99
N VAL A 39 1.76 -4.69 -2.84
CA VAL A 39 1.78 -6.11 -2.48
C VAL A 39 0.79 -6.36 -1.34
N GLU A 40 -0.13 -7.30 -1.56
CA GLU A 40 -0.94 -7.88 -0.50
C GLU A 40 -0.21 -9.11 0.05
N PRO A 41 0.42 -9.01 1.25
CA PRO A 41 1.21 -10.11 1.78
C PRO A 41 0.31 -11.27 2.21
N VAL A 42 0.68 -12.49 1.85
CA VAL A 42 0.06 -13.72 2.35
C VAL A 42 0.69 -14.13 3.68
N ASN A 43 2.02 -14.01 3.77
CA ASN A 43 2.83 -14.24 4.97
C ASN A 43 4.10 -13.38 4.90
N LEU A 44 4.72 -13.07 6.04
CA LEU A 44 6.06 -12.51 6.06
C LEU A 44 7.09 -13.60 5.76
N THR A 45 7.33 -13.82 4.49
CA THR A 45 8.31 -14.80 4.02
C THR A 45 9.67 -14.15 3.80
N THR A 46 10.74 -14.95 3.84
CA THR A 46 12.08 -14.48 3.44
C THR A 46 12.09 -13.87 2.03
N ARG A 47 11.17 -14.29 1.15
CA ARG A 47 11.03 -13.71 -0.19
C ARG A 47 10.48 -12.29 -0.12
N LEU A 48 9.42 -12.06 0.67
CA LEU A 48 8.84 -10.72 0.83
C LEU A 48 9.84 -9.73 1.43
N THR A 49 10.57 -10.15 2.48
CA THR A 49 11.59 -9.28 3.09
C THR A 49 12.70 -8.92 2.10
N LYS A 50 13.21 -9.88 1.32
CA LYS A 50 14.20 -9.62 0.26
C LYS A 50 13.67 -8.72 -0.85
N THR A 51 12.40 -8.88 -1.23
CA THR A 51 11.78 -7.99 -2.22
C THR A 51 11.76 -6.55 -1.70
N ILE A 52 11.29 -6.32 -0.47
CA ILE A 52 11.29 -4.97 0.14
C ILE A 52 12.72 -4.40 0.22
N GLU A 53 13.69 -5.18 0.68
CA GLU A 53 15.09 -4.78 0.74
C GLU A 53 15.67 -4.41 -0.66
N SER A 54 15.24 -5.12 -1.70
CA SER A 54 15.65 -4.81 -3.08
C SER A 54 15.10 -3.47 -3.55
N PHE A 55 13.84 -3.13 -3.21
CA PHE A 55 13.26 -1.81 -3.49
C PHE A 55 14.02 -0.70 -2.76
N ILE A 56 14.33 -0.89 -1.48
CA ILE A 56 15.11 0.06 -0.68
C ILE A 56 16.50 0.28 -1.31
N LYS A 57 17.19 -0.79 -1.67
CA LYS A 57 18.53 -0.74 -2.28
C LYS A 57 18.51 0.01 -3.62
N GLN A 58 17.45 -0.13 -4.39
CA GLN A 58 17.28 0.57 -5.68
C GLN A 58 16.65 1.96 -5.52
N LYS A 59 16.40 2.40 -4.28
CA LYS A 59 15.74 3.69 -3.97
C LYS A 59 14.38 3.84 -4.68
N SER A 60 13.64 2.74 -4.78
CA SER A 60 12.32 2.67 -5.40
C SER A 60 11.25 2.43 -4.34
N GLN A 61 10.04 2.91 -4.60
CA GLN A 61 8.91 2.78 -3.69
C GLN A 61 8.10 1.52 -3.98
N ILE A 62 7.61 0.90 -2.91
CA ILE A 62 6.70 -0.25 -2.94
C ILE A 62 5.56 -0.02 -1.95
N GLY A 63 4.32 -0.30 -2.34
CA GLY A 63 3.17 -0.32 -1.45
C GLY A 63 3.04 -1.67 -0.75
N ILE A 64 2.78 -1.68 0.55
CA ILE A 64 2.51 -2.90 1.31
C ILE A 64 1.16 -2.77 2.00
N ILE A 65 0.28 -3.75 1.81
CA ILE A 65 -1.02 -3.80 2.50
C ILE A 65 -0.79 -4.33 3.92
N PHE A 66 -1.10 -3.50 4.91
CA PHE A 66 -0.89 -3.82 6.33
C PHE A 66 -2.06 -4.55 6.97
N ASN A 67 -3.26 -4.50 6.39
CA ASN A 67 -4.45 -5.23 6.81
C ASN A 67 -5.03 -6.08 5.66
N PRO A 68 -4.28 -7.11 5.19
CA PRO A 68 -4.68 -7.92 4.04
C PRO A 68 -6.00 -8.66 4.32
N LYS A 69 -6.83 -8.83 3.27
CA LYS A 69 -8.11 -9.54 3.33
C LYS A 69 -7.97 -11.06 3.19
N SER A 70 -6.77 -11.56 2.99
CA SER A 70 -6.52 -12.96 2.67
C SER A 70 -7.06 -13.89 3.74
N GLU A 71 -8.08 -14.69 3.41
CA GLU A 71 -8.64 -15.75 4.25
C GLU A 71 -7.64 -16.90 4.52
N LEU A 72 -6.54 -16.94 3.80
CA LEU A 72 -5.46 -17.93 3.96
C LEU A 72 -4.49 -17.55 5.09
N ALA A 73 -4.85 -16.56 5.87
CA ALA A 73 -3.94 -15.86 6.74
C ALA A 73 -3.63 -16.60 8.04
N SER A 74 -2.50 -17.25 8.04
CA SER A 74 -1.60 -17.20 9.19
C SER A 74 -0.70 -15.93 9.10
N PHE A 75 -1.19 -14.82 8.51
CA PHE A 75 -0.43 -13.58 8.40
C PHE A 75 -0.27 -12.97 9.78
N ASP A 76 0.94 -13.01 10.29
CA ASP A 76 1.31 -12.33 11.53
C ASP A 76 1.63 -10.87 11.24
N GLN A 77 0.67 -10.01 11.55
CA GLN A 77 0.82 -8.57 11.40
C GLN A 77 1.95 -8.02 12.29
N ASP A 78 2.17 -8.61 13.46
CA ASP A 78 3.21 -8.18 14.40
C ASP A 78 4.60 -8.41 13.84
N GLU A 79 4.82 -9.52 13.14
CA GLU A 79 6.08 -9.77 12.43
C GLU A 79 6.35 -8.71 11.35
N LEU A 80 5.34 -8.33 10.56
CA LEU A 80 5.47 -7.29 9.54
C LEU A 80 5.84 -5.94 10.17
N PHE A 81 5.13 -5.53 11.23
CA PHE A 81 5.42 -4.27 11.92
C PHE A 81 6.83 -4.26 12.52
N THR A 82 7.24 -5.37 13.14
CA THR A 82 8.59 -5.53 13.70
C THR A 82 9.66 -5.40 12.61
N PHE A 83 9.45 -6.07 11.47
CA PHE A 83 10.37 -6.00 10.34
C PHE A 83 10.47 -4.57 9.78
N ILE A 84 9.34 -3.92 9.51
CA ILE A 84 9.29 -2.58 8.93
C ILE A 84 9.92 -1.54 9.88
N SER A 85 9.61 -1.60 11.18
CA SER A 85 10.15 -0.65 12.17
C SER A 85 11.66 -0.76 12.40
N ALA A 86 12.26 -1.90 12.07
CA ALA A 86 13.69 -2.12 12.20
C ALA A 86 14.53 -1.51 11.06
N ILE A 87 13.90 -1.05 9.98
CA ILE A 87 14.59 -0.53 8.80
C ILE A 87 14.71 0.99 8.89
N GLU A 88 15.93 1.50 8.81
CA GLU A 88 16.17 2.94 8.75
C GLU A 88 15.63 3.57 7.45
N ASN A 89 15.05 4.76 7.54
CA ASN A 89 14.50 5.52 6.41
C ASN A 89 13.43 4.78 5.61
N ILE A 90 12.72 3.84 6.24
CA ILE A 90 11.70 3.02 5.60
C ILE A 90 10.58 3.85 4.96
N HIS A 91 10.26 5.02 5.53
CA HIS A 91 9.23 5.95 5.07
C HIS A 91 9.45 6.46 3.63
N ASP A 92 10.71 6.48 3.17
CA ASP A 92 11.04 6.94 1.82
C ASP A 92 10.68 5.87 0.77
N TYR A 93 10.60 4.60 1.17
CA TYR A 93 10.51 3.48 0.24
C TYR A 93 9.27 2.62 0.41
N VAL A 94 8.77 2.43 1.63
CA VAL A 94 7.56 1.65 1.89
C VAL A 94 6.37 2.57 2.13
N ILE A 95 5.34 2.40 1.30
CA ILE A 95 4.09 3.13 1.39
C ILE A 95 3.07 2.20 2.04
N PRO A 96 2.56 2.52 3.24
CA PRO A 96 1.49 1.75 3.84
C PRO A 96 0.21 1.84 3.02
N VAL A 97 -0.42 0.70 2.80
CA VAL A 97 -1.69 0.59 2.10
C VAL A 97 -2.70 -0.06 3.03
N LEU A 98 -3.89 0.54 3.13
CA LEU A 98 -4.93 0.11 4.05
C LEU A 98 -6.24 -0.17 3.31
N TYR A 99 -6.76 -1.39 3.43
CA TYR A 99 -8.17 -1.62 3.14
C TYR A 99 -9.03 -0.87 4.16
N MET A 100 -10.02 -0.12 3.68
CA MET A 100 -10.97 0.59 4.54
C MET A 100 -12.02 -0.38 5.06
N THR A 101 -11.61 -1.22 5.99
CA THR A 101 -12.45 -2.21 6.71
C THR A 101 -12.80 -1.72 8.10
N SER A 102 -13.67 -2.40 8.83
CA SER A 102 -14.10 -1.99 10.19
C SER A 102 -12.98 -1.97 11.24
N ASP A 103 -11.83 -2.56 10.94
CA ASP A 103 -10.66 -2.66 11.83
C ASP A 103 -9.43 -1.88 11.33
N TYR A 104 -9.62 -1.02 10.31
CA TYR A 104 -8.53 -0.20 9.76
C TYR A 104 -7.86 0.69 10.83
N ASP A 105 -8.65 1.18 11.79
CA ASP A 105 -8.21 2.10 12.83
C ASP A 105 -7.09 1.52 13.69
N LYS A 106 -7.19 0.25 14.06
CA LYS A 106 -6.15 -0.45 14.83
C LYS A 106 -4.83 -0.51 14.06
N THR A 107 -4.92 -0.82 12.78
CA THR A 107 -3.74 -0.87 11.91
C THR A 107 -3.14 0.52 11.71
N PHE A 108 -3.98 1.54 11.52
CA PHE A 108 -3.50 2.91 11.36
C PHE A 108 -2.85 3.46 12.62
N LEU A 109 -3.39 3.19 13.81
CA LEU A 109 -2.76 3.58 15.08
C LEU A 109 -1.34 3.02 15.19
N ARG A 110 -1.16 1.74 14.87
CA ARG A 110 0.17 1.11 14.85
C ARG A 110 1.13 1.74 13.83
N LEU A 111 0.63 2.13 12.66
CA LEU A 111 1.42 2.87 11.66
C LEU A 111 1.83 4.24 12.19
N SER A 112 0.94 4.93 12.90
CA SER A 112 1.25 6.21 13.55
C SER A 112 2.32 6.07 14.62
N ASP A 113 2.30 4.98 15.41
CA ASP A 113 3.30 4.69 16.43
C ASP A 113 4.71 4.53 15.85
N ILE A 114 4.82 4.05 14.61
CA ILE A 114 6.10 3.94 13.89
C ILE A 114 6.37 5.12 12.95
N GLY A 115 5.60 6.22 13.07
CA GLY A 115 5.88 7.52 12.45
C GLY A 115 5.20 7.79 11.10
N TYR A 116 4.29 6.92 10.61
CA TYR A 116 3.52 7.19 9.40
C TYR A 116 2.33 8.12 9.69
N SER A 117 2.12 9.09 8.82
CA SER A 117 0.93 9.93 8.78
C SER A 117 -0.07 9.43 7.73
N LYS A 118 -1.29 9.99 7.76
CA LYS A 118 -2.31 9.72 6.73
C LYS A 118 -1.80 10.08 5.32
N ALA A 119 -1.03 11.16 5.20
CA ALA A 119 -0.48 11.61 3.92
C ALA A 119 0.58 10.65 3.34
N ASP A 120 1.13 9.74 4.15
CA ASP A 120 2.07 8.73 3.69
C ASP A 120 1.35 7.46 3.23
N CYS A 121 0.07 7.30 3.57
CA CYS A 121 -0.71 6.09 3.35
C CYS A 121 -1.57 6.15 2.07
N ILE A 122 -1.87 4.98 1.53
CA ILE A 122 -2.85 4.77 0.47
C ILE A 122 -4.07 4.08 1.06
N ALA A 123 -5.27 4.64 0.80
CA ALA A 123 -6.53 4.00 1.15
C ALA A 123 -7.04 3.14 -0.02
N LEU A 124 -7.43 1.89 0.27
CA LEU A 124 -8.08 0.99 -0.69
C LEU A 124 -9.59 0.93 -0.41
N CYS A 125 -10.39 1.43 -1.36
CA CYS A 125 -11.84 1.41 -1.37
C CYS A 125 -12.36 0.69 -2.61
N LEU A 126 -12.20 -0.62 -2.65
CA LEU A 126 -12.54 -1.46 -3.81
C LEU A 126 -14.00 -1.97 -3.75
N GLU A 127 -14.64 -1.89 -2.59
CA GLU A 127 -16.00 -2.34 -2.35
C GLU A 127 -16.87 -1.23 -1.76
N GLN A 128 -18.13 -1.15 -2.18
CA GLN A 128 -19.05 -0.08 -1.72
C GLN A 128 -19.16 0.04 -0.18
N PRO A 129 -19.20 -1.04 0.61
CA PRO A 129 -19.25 -0.94 2.07
C PRO A 129 -18.07 -0.21 2.71
N GLN A 130 -16.97 -0.02 2.00
CA GLN A 130 -15.78 0.69 2.49
C GLN A 130 -15.89 2.21 2.43
N ILE A 131 -16.83 2.75 1.63
CA ILE A 131 -16.98 4.20 1.46
C ILE A 131 -17.37 4.90 2.76
N PRO A 132 -18.39 4.45 3.51
CA PRO A 132 -18.75 5.06 4.79
C PRO A 132 -17.59 5.02 5.80
N ILE A 133 -16.84 3.93 5.84
CA ILE A 133 -15.70 3.77 6.74
C ILE A 133 -14.62 4.80 6.41
N LEU A 134 -14.30 4.98 5.12
CA LEU A 134 -13.37 6.01 4.68
C LEU A 134 -13.84 7.42 5.07
N GLN A 135 -15.15 7.69 4.90
CA GLN A 135 -15.72 8.99 5.23
C GLN A 135 -15.66 9.29 6.73
N GLU A 136 -15.96 8.30 7.56
CA GLU A 136 -15.86 8.42 9.03
C GLU A 136 -14.41 8.66 9.46
N PHE A 137 -13.48 7.90 8.94
CA PHE A 137 -12.06 8.06 9.22
C PHE A 137 -11.54 9.44 8.82
N TYR A 138 -11.93 9.93 7.64
CA TYR A 138 -11.53 11.24 7.17
C TYR A 138 -12.12 12.38 8.01
N GLY A 139 -13.36 12.20 8.49
CA GLY A 139 -14.03 13.17 9.35
C GLY A 139 -13.39 13.30 10.75
N ASN A 140 -12.78 12.24 11.25
CA ASN A 140 -12.17 12.21 12.58
C ASN A 140 -10.75 12.77 12.60
N GLU A 141 -10.03 12.69 11.47
CA GLU A 141 -8.66 13.18 11.36
C GLU A 141 -8.48 14.06 10.12
N PRO A 142 -8.13 15.35 10.29
CA PRO A 142 -7.88 16.22 9.15
C PRO A 142 -6.64 15.77 8.37
N GLY A 143 -6.69 15.93 7.07
CA GLY A 143 -5.63 15.56 6.16
C GLY A 143 -6.13 14.62 5.05
N SER A 144 -5.36 14.49 3.99
CA SER A 144 -5.67 13.60 2.88
C SER A 144 -4.73 12.41 2.83
N PHE A 145 -5.22 11.28 2.36
CA PHE A 145 -4.35 10.19 1.95
C PHE A 145 -3.46 10.60 0.77
N ARG A 146 -2.32 9.96 0.66
CA ARG A 146 -1.45 10.11 -0.52
C ARG A 146 -2.20 9.77 -1.80
N PHE A 147 -2.91 8.64 -1.80
CA PHE A 147 -3.85 8.22 -2.85
C PHE A 147 -5.06 7.52 -2.23
N VAL A 148 -6.17 7.58 -2.95
CA VAL A 148 -7.36 6.76 -2.68
C VAL A 148 -7.61 5.90 -3.91
N LEU A 149 -7.37 4.59 -3.80
CA LEU A 149 -7.64 3.63 -4.85
C LEU A 149 -9.08 3.15 -4.75
N VAL A 150 -9.80 3.25 -5.85
CA VAL A 150 -11.24 2.92 -5.90
C VAL A 150 -11.50 1.86 -6.97
N GLY A 151 -12.54 1.05 -6.75
CA GLY A 151 -13.00 0.10 -7.75
C GLY A 151 -13.52 0.77 -9.03
N GLU A 152 -13.56 0.04 -10.13
CA GLU A 152 -13.89 0.50 -11.48
C GLU A 152 -15.41 0.79 -11.67
N SER A 153 -16.02 1.56 -10.80
CA SER A 153 -17.43 1.94 -10.92
C SER A 153 -17.56 3.46 -10.93
N ARG A 154 -18.35 3.99 -11.88
CA ARG A 154 -18.67 5.43 -11.93
C ARG A 154 -19.39 5.89 -10.66
N GLU A 155 -20.26 5.07 -10.11
CA GLU A 155 -20.98 5.36 -8.87
C GLU A 155 -20.00 5.43 -7.70
N PHE A 156 -19.09 4.48 -7.64
CA PHE A 156 -18.04 4.40 -6.63
C PHE A 156 -17.13 5.63 -6.67
N THR A 157 -16.63 5.97 -7.85
CA THR A 157 -15.76 7.12 -8.05
C THR A 157 -16.44 8.45 -7.68
N ARG A 158 -17.75 8.56 -7.87
CA ARG A 158 -18.55 9.76 -7.50
C ARG A 158 -18.83 9.85 -6.00
N ALA A 159 -18.93 8.72 -5.31
CA ALA A 159 -19.23 8.67 -3.89
C ALA A 159 -18.05 9.11 -3.00
N ILE A 160 -16.83 9.11 -3.53
CA ILE A 160 -15.63 9.53 -2.79
C ILE A 160 -15.30 10.98 -3.13
N PRO A 161 -15.40 11.91 -2.17
CA PRO A 161 -15.05 13.31 -2.34
C PRO A 161 -13.60 13.53 -2.75
N ARG A 162 -13.30 14.63 -3.44
CA ARG A 162 -11.94 14.94 -3.89
C ARG A 162 -10.98 15.26 -2.75
N GLU A 163 -11.50 15.81 -1.67
CA GLU A 163 -10.75 16.15 -0.46
C GLU A 163 -10.12 14.94 0.24
N PHE A 164 -10.56 13.73 -0.06
CA PHE A 164 -9.96 12.51 0.52
C PHE A 164 -8.60 12.15 -0.08
N GLY A 165 -8.16 12.89 -1.08
CA GLY A 165 -6.88 12.72 -1.75
C GLY A 165 -7.01 12.47 -3.25
N PRO A 166 -5.91 12.36 -3.98
CA PRO A 166 -5.91 12.01 -5.37
C PRO A 166 -6.54 10.63 -5.57
N LYS A 167 -7.55 10.56 -6.46
CA LYS A 167 -8.22 9.30 -6.77
C LYS A 167 -7.51 8.59 -7.91
N VAL A 168 -7.31 7.30 -7.76
CA VAL A 168 -6.80 6.42 -8.79
C VAL A 168 -7.79 5.28 -8.98
N ILE A 169 -8.20 5.03 -10.21
CA ILE A 169 -9.08 3.90 -10.53
C ILE A 169 -8.19 2.66 -10.66
N CYS A 170 -8.49 1.63 -9.86
CA CYS A 170 -7.88 0.32 -10.06
C CYS A 170 -8.56 -0.35 -11.26
N VAL A 171 -7.75 -0.76 -12.21
CA VAL A 171 -8.16 -1.67 -13.28
C VAL A 171 -7.67 -3.05 -12.84
N ASP A 172 -8.62 -3.98 -12.64
CA ASP A 172 -8.31 -5.39 -12.38
C ASP A 172 -7.75 -6.08 -13.62
#